data_489eeda2e2c01d01f117cf0f7bcf8c96
#
_entry.id   489eeda2e2c01d01f117cf0f7bcf8c96
#
_cell.length_a   1.000
_cell.length_b   1.000
_cell.length_c   1.000
_cell.angle_alpha   90.00
_cell.angle_beta   90.00
_cell.angle_gamma   90.00
#
_symmetry.space_group_name_H-M   'P 1'
#
loop_
_entity.id
_entity.type
_entity.pdbx_description
1 polymer ?
#
loop_
_entity_poly.entity_id
_entity_poly.type
_entity_poly.pdbx_seq_one_letter_code
_entity_poly.pdbx_strand_id
1 'polypeptide(L)'
;MDEFGSTLGMARAFCQNEEVKECIFKLQKLNGLLMTDFASINNYEPQITHDHVVYLEKMIDKIEDKLHPTHEFLIPGETKGGACLDLARTVARRAERVMWDLARNEVVPDEDRIFLNRLSDFCFMLMRLEENR
;
A
#
# COMPACT_ATOMS: atom_id res chain seq x y z
N MET A 1 -7.74 -8.62 -0.62
CA MET A 1 -7.61 -7.18 -0.29
C MET A 1 -8.44 -6.73 0.91
N ASP A 2 -9.41 -7.52 1.36
CA ASP A 2 -10.11 -7.23 2.63
C ASP A 2 -9.13 -7.22 3.81
N GLU A 3 -8.25 -8.21 3.85
CA GLU A 3 -7.22 -8.28 4.89
C GLU A 3 -6.33 -7.04 4.89
N PHE A 4 -5.95 -6.58 3.70
CA PHE A 4 -5.13 -5.38 3.57
C PHE A 4 -5.87 -4.16 4.11
N GLY A 5 -7.15 -3.99 3.76
CA GLY A 5 -7.98 -2.89 4.26
C GLY A 5 -8.11 -2.90 5.78
N SER A 6 -8.30 -4.08 6.37
CA SER A 6 -8.39 -4.24 7.82
C SER A 6 -7.06 -3.94 8.51
N THR A 7 -5.95 -4.37 7.91
CA THR A 7 -4.61 -4.09 8.43
C THR A 7 -4.32 -2.59 8.39
N LEU A 8 -4.71 -1.92 7.32
CA LEU A 8 -4.60 -0.46 7.22
C LEU A 8 -5.46 0.24 8.27
N GLY A 9 -6.66 -0.27 8.54
CA GLY A 9 -7.55 0.26 9.58
C GLY A 9 -6.91 0.15 10.96
N MET A 10 -6.29 -0.98 11.26
CA MET A 10 -5.55 -1.16 12.51
C MET A 10 -4.40 -0.17 12.60
N ALA A 11 -3.63 -0.01 11.52
CA ALA A 11 -2.54 0.96 11.48
C ALA A 11 -3.05 2.37 11.73
N ARG A 12 -4.15 2.76 11.08
CA ARG A 12 -4.73 4.09 11.27
C ARG A 12 -5.14 4.33 12.71
N ALA A 13 -5.67 3.31 13.37
CA ALA A 13 -6.10 3.41 14.77
C ALA A 13 -4.92 3.58 15.72
N PHE A 14 -3.77 2.96 15.43
CA PHE A 14 -2.60 2.99 16.31
C PHE A 14 -1.56 4.05 15.97
N CYS A 15 -1.56 4.58 14.75
CA CYS A 15 -0.62 5.63 14.37
C CYS A 15 -0.92 6.93 15.11
N GLN A 16 0.12 7.71 15.38
CA GLN A 16 0.04 8.99 16.07
C GLN A 16 0.29 10.17 15.15
N ASN A 17 1.03 9.97 14.07
CA ASN A 17 1.31 11.01 13.09
C ASN A 17 0.07 11.25 12.23
N GLU A 18 -0.48 12.48 12.29
CA GLU A 18 -1.71 12.80 11.54
C GLU A 18 -1.53 12.69 10.04
N GLU A 19 -0.38 13.06 9.51
CA GLU A 19 -0.09 12.93 8.08
C GLU A 19 -0.14 11.46 7.66
N VAL A 20 0.42 10.57 8.48
CA VAL A 20 0.38 9.13 8.22
C VAL A 20 -1.06 8.62 8.24
N LYS A 21 -1.85 9.05 9.22
CA LYS A 21 -3.26 8.64 9.33
C LYS A 21 -4.07 9.07 8.11
N GLU A 22 -3.84 10.28 7.62
CA GLU A 22 -4.53 10.78 6.43
C GLU A 22 -4.14 9.97 5.19
N CYS A 23 -2.86 9.66 5.04
CA CYS A 23 -2.39 8.81 3.95
C CYS A 23 -3.02 7.43 4.00
N ILE A 24 -3.11 6.83 5.20
CA ILE A 24 -3.72 5.51 5.37
C ILE A 24 -5.19 5.55 4.96
N PHE A 25 -5.92 6.58 5.38
CA PHE A 25 -7.33 6.72 5.02
C PHE A 25 -7.51 6.78 3.49
N LYS A 26 -6.66 7.55 2.82
CA LYS A 26 -6.67 7.61 1.35
C LYS A 26 -6.38 6.24 0.74
N LEU A 27 -5.42 5.50 1.30
CA LEU A 27 -5.11 4.14 0.84
C LEU A 27 -6.28 3.19 1.02
N GLN A 28 -7.03 3.32 2.11
CA GLN A 28 -8.21 2.49 2.33
C GLN A 28 -9.26 2.73 1.25
N LYS A 29 -9.45 3.98 0.83
CA LYS A 29 -10.36 4.31 -0.25
C LYS A 29 -9.89 3.74 -1.58
N LEU A 30 -8.59 3.86 -1.88
CA LEU A 30 -8.01 3.32 -3.11
C LEU A 30 -8.07 1.79 -3.11
N ASN A 31 -7.90 1.15 -1.95
CA ASN A 31 -8.05 -0.30 -1.84
C ASN A 31 -9.48 -0.74 -2.20
N GLY A 32 -10.48 0.09 -1.88
CA GLY A 32 -11.86 -0.18 -2.29
C GLY A 32 -12.01 -0.24 -3.81
N LEU A 33 -11.35 0.67 -4.53
CA LEU A 33 -11.34 0.64 -6.00
C LEU A 33 -10.65 -0.61 -6.53
N LEU A 34 -9.53 -0.99 -5.92
CA LEU A 34 -8.79 -2.18 -6.32
C LEU A 34 -9.63 -3.44 -6.09
N MET A 35 -10.38 -3.51 -4.99
CA MET A 35 -11.28 -4.62 -4.70
C MET A 35 -12.37 -4.74 -5.77
N THR A 36 -12.89 -3.60 -6.22
CA THR A 36 -13.88 -3.56 -7.31
C THR A 36 -13.27 -4.14 -8.59
N ASP A 37 -12.04 -3.78 -8.91
CA ASP A 37 -11.34 -4.31 -10.08
C ASP A 37 -11.17 -5.82 -10.00
N PHE A 38 -10.78 -6.34 -8.81
CA PHE A 38 -10.60 -7.78 -8.64
C PHE A 38 -11.91 -8.56 -8.78
N ALA A 39 -13.02 -7.98 -8.32
CA ALA A 39 -14.32 -8.60 -8.46
C ALA A 39 -14.85 -8.57 -9.89
N SER A 40 -14.25 -7.74 -10.74
CA SER A 40 -14.74 -7.46 -12.11
C SER A 40 -13.72 -7.84 -13.19
N ILE A 41 -12.75 -8.68 -12.86
CA ILE A 41 -11.73 -9.13 -13.83
C ILE A 41 -12.42 -9.70 -15.07
N ASN A 42 -11.94 -9.26 -16.24
CA ASN A 42 -12.42 -9.63 -17.58
C ASN A 42 -13.71 -8.94 -18.04
N ASN A 43 -14.31 -8.06 -17.22
CA ASN A 43 -15.64 -7.50 -17.53
C ASN A 43 -15.75 -5.98 -17.62
N TYR A 44 -14.76 -5.23 -17.11
CA TYR A 44 -14.88 -3.78 -16.96
C TYR A 44 -13.62 -3.03 -17.29
N GLU A 45 -13.80 -1.72 -17.49
CA GLU A 45 -12.70 -0.77 -17.37
C GLU A 45 -12.22 -0.76 -15.91
N PRO A 46 -10.91 -0.88 -15.67
CA PRO A 46 -10.36 -0.82 -14.32
C PRO A 46 -10.65 0.51 -13.63
N GLN A 47 -11.00 0.45 -12.35
CA GLN A 47 -11.15 1.63 -11.51
C GLN A 47 -9.79 2.23 -11.14
N ILE A 48 -8.76 1.38 -11.00
CA ILE A 48 -7.41 1.83 -10.77
C ILE A 48 -6.82 2.28 -12.11
N THR A 49 -6.35 3.51 -12.15
CA THR A 49 -5.79 4.12 -13.35
C THR A 49 -4.32 4.45 -13.16
N HIS A 50 -3.66 4.82 -14.26
CA HIS A 50 -2.28 5.29 -14.20
C HIS A 50 -2.12 6.49 -13.25
N ASP A 51 -3.11 7.36 -13.16
CA ASP A 51 -3.07 8.51 -12.25
C ASP A 51 -2.97 8.06 -10.79
N HIS A 52 -3.61 6.97 -10.42
CA HIS A 52 -3.51 6.40 -9.08
C HIS A 52 -2.08 5.90 -8.79
N VAL A 53 -1.47 5.26 -9.78
CA VAL A 53 -0.06 4.81 -9.66
C VAL A 53 0.86 6.02 -9.48
N VAL A 54 0.68 7.04 -10.29
CA VAL A 54 1.46 8.28 -10.20
C VAL A 54 1.29 8.94 -8.83
N TYR A 55 0.06 8.94 -8.31
CA TYR A 55 -0.22 9.48 -6.98
C TYR A 55 0.63 8.77 -5.91
N LEU A 56 0.66 7.43 -5.92
CA LEU A 56 1.45 6.66 -4.96
C LEU A 56 2.94 6.96 -5.12
N GLU A 57 3.44 7.00 -6.35
CA GLU A 57 4.85 7.28 -6.62
C GLU A 57 5.27 8.66 -6.12
N LYS A 58 4.43 9.67 -6.35
CA LYS A 58 4.69 11.04 -5.87
C LYS A 58 4.69 11.12 -4.35
N MET A 59 3.76 10.41 -3.70
CA MET A 59 3.69 10.40 -2.24
C MET A 59 4.87 9.66 -1.62
N ILE A 60 5.31 8.57 -2.24
CA ILE A 60 6.51 7.85 -1.80
C ILE A 60 7.72 8.79 -1.86
N ASP A 61 7.91 9.47 -2.99
CA ASP A 61 9.03 10.40 -3.16
C ASP A 61 8.97 11.54 -2.15
N LYS A 62 7.79 12.10 -1.92
CA LYS A 62 7.59 13.19 -0.97
C LYS A 62 7.97 12.79 0.45
N ILE A 63 7.60 11.58 0.85
CA ILE A 63 7.92 11.06 2.19
C ILE A 63 9.42 10.77 2.28
N GLU A 64 9.97 10.16 1.24
CA GLU A 64 11.42 9.86 1.20
C GLU A 64 12.26 11.11 1.37
N ASP A 65 11.85 12.23 0.75
CA ASP A 65 12.54 13.52 0.88
C ASP A 65 12.54 14.07 2.31
N LYS A 66 11.56 13.67 3.13
CA LYS A 66 11.47 14.10 4.52
C LYS A 66 12.32 13.25 5.46
N LEU A 67 12.80 12.11 5.01
CA LEU A 67 13.50 11.14 5.85
C LEU A 67 14.98 11.12 5.50
N HIS A 68 15.79 10.77 6.48
CA HIS A 68 17.22 10.58 6.23
C HIS A 68 17.42 9.28 5.45
N PRO A 69 18.31 9.27 4.44
CA PRO A 69 18.64 8.04 3.74
C PRO A 69 19.15 6.99 4.73
N THR A 70 18.75 5.74 4.55
CA THR A 70 19.23 4.63 5.35
C THR A 70 19.50 3.43 4.45
N HIS A 71 20.56 2.71 4.77
CA HIS A 71 20.89 1.43 4.16
C HIS A 71 20.79 0.31 5.18
N GLU A 72 20.36 0.63 6.40
CA GLU A 72 20.23 -0.35 7.47
C GLU A 72 18.94 -1.17 7.30
N PHE A 73 19.00 -2.42 7.72
CA PHE A 73 17.80 -3.24 7.84
C PHE A 73 16.99 -2.73 9.04
N LEU A 74 15.76 -2.31 8.78
CA LEU A 74 14.89 -1.79 9.84
C LEU A 74 14.08 -2.93 10.44
N ILE A 75 14.24 -3.13 11.74
CA ILE A 75 13.50 -4.14 12.47
C ILE A 75 12.13 -3.56 12.81
N PRO A 76 11.03 -4.22 12.41
CA PRO A 76 9.69 -3.72 12.71
C PRO A 76 9.38 -3.80 14.20
N GLY A 77 8.50 -2.92 14.68
CA GLY A 77 8.00 -2.99 16.04
C GLY A 77 8.40 -1.84 16.95
N GLU A 78 9.02 -0.79 16.42
CA GLU A 78 9.40 0.37 17.23
C GLU A 78 8.17 1.13 17.76
N THR A 79 7.09 1.15 16.97
CA THR A 79 5.81 1.75 17.39
C THR A 79 4.68 0.82 17.02
N LYS A 80 3.53 0.97 17.68
CA LYS A 80 2.34 0.17 17.37
C LYS A 80 1.86 0.43 15.94
N GLY A 81 1.79 1.70 15.56
CA GLY A 81 1.37 2.06 14.20
C GLY A 81 2.34 1.57 13.14
N GLY A 82 3.64 1.72 13.40
CA GLY A 82 4.67 1.24 12.50
C GLY A 82 4.64 -0.28 12.33
N ALA A 83 4.42 -1.00 13.42
CA ALA A 83 4.30 -2.47 13.36
C ALA A 83 3.12 -2.90 12.49
N CYS A 84 1.97 -2.21 12.62
CA CYS A 84 0.79 -2.49 11.80
C CYS A 84 1.04 -2.18 10.32
N LEU A 85 1.76 -1.09 10.04
CA LEU A 85 2.11 -0.71 8.67
C LEU A 85 3.06 -1.73 8.04
N ASP A 86 4.00 -2.26 8.83
CA ASP A 86 4.88 -3.31 8.34
C ASP A 86 4.10 -4.58 8.01
N LEU A 87 3.13 -4.93 8.84
CA LEU A 87 2.25 -6.06 8.55
C LEU A 87 1.45 -5.79 7.26
N ALA A 88 0.91 -4.58 7.10
CA ALA A 88 0.19 -4.21 5.88
C ALA A 88 1.08 -4.35 4.65
N ARG A 89 2.34 -3.97 4.75
CA ARG A 89 3.32 -4.15 3.67
C ARG A 89 3.43 -5.61 3.26
N THR A 90 3.53 -6.52 4.22
CA THR A 90 3.66 -7.96 3.92
C THR A 90 2.38 -8.52 3.31
N VAL A 91 1.23 -8.05 3.75
CA VAL A 91 -0.07 -8.45 3.18
C VAL A 91 -0.16 -7.99 1.72
N ALA A 92 0.26 -6.75 1.43
CA ALA A 92 0.28 -6.24 0.06
C ALA A 92 1.22 -7.05 -0.84
N ARG A 93 2.40 -7.43 -0.34
CA ARG A 93 3.35 -8.26 -1.09
C ARG A 93 2.79 -9.65 -1.39
N ARG A 94 2.08 -10.25 -0.43
CA ARG A 94 1.43 -11.53 -0.67
C ARG A 94 0.35 -11.41 -1.73
N ALA A 95 -0.45 -10.35 -1.68
CA ALA A 95 -1.47 -10.09 -2.69
C ALA A 95 -0.85 -9.88 -4.07
N GLU A 96 0.28 -9.20 -4.15
CA GLU A 96 1.01 -9.02 -5.40
C GLU A 96 1.43 -10.36 -6.00
N ARG A 97 1.97 -11.26 -5.17
CA ARG A 97 2.36 -12.60 -5.65
C ARG A 97 1.17 -13.38 -6.19
N VAL A 98 0.04 -13.32 -5.48
CA VAL A 98 -1.20 -13.98 -5.92
C VAL A 98 -1.67 -13.38 -7.25
N MET A 99 -1.57 -12.07 -7.40
CA MET A 99 -1.93 -11.36 -8.62
C MET A 99 -1.06 -11.79 -9.81
N TRP A 100 0.24 -11.96 -9.60
CA TRP A 100 1.14 -12.46 -10.64
C TRP A 100 0.76 -13.87 -11.10
N ASP A 101 0.37 -14.74 -10.16
CA ASP A 101 -0.08 -16.09 -10.49
C ASP A 101 -1.40 -16.05 -11.25
N LEU A 102 -2.33 -15.19 -10.84
CA LEU A 102 -3.61 -15.02 -11.53
C LEU A 102 -3.42 -14.51 -12.96
N ALA A 103 -2.47 -13.60 -13.15
CA ALA A 103 -2.20 -13.00 -14.46
C ALA A 103 -1.70 -14.00 -15.52
N ARG A 104 -1.29 -15.20 -15.11
CA ARG A 104 -0.89 -16.26 -16.05
C ARG A 104 -2.09 -16.84 -16.79
N ASN A 105 -3.27 -16.82 -16.18
CA ASN A 105 -4.48 -17.47 -16.68
C ASN A 105 -5.63 -16.51 -16.97
N GLU A 106 -5.55 -15.30 -16.43
CA GLU A 106 -6.60 -14.29 -16.53
C GLU A 106 -6.03 -12.99 -17.06
N VAL A 107 -6.89 -12.17 -17.67
CA VAL A 107 -6.48 -10.82 -18.08
C VAL A 107 -6.58 -9.92 -16.88
N VAL A 108 -5.42 -9.55 -16.32
CA VAL A 108 -5.32 -8.63 -15.18
C VAL A 108 -4.75 -7.31 -15.70
N PRO A 109 -5.42 -6.17 -15.44
CA PRO A 109 -4.91 -4.88 -15.88
C PRO A 109 -3.51 -4.60 -15.34
N ASP A 110 -2.61 -4.12 -16.19
CA ASP A 110 -1.23 -3.79 -15.81
C ASP A 110 -1.19 -2.77 -14.68
N GLU A 111 -2.09 -1.78 -14.71
CA GLU A 111 -2.13 -0.74 -13.68
C GLU A 111 -2.45 -1.30 -12.31
N ASP A 112 -3.30 -2.33 -12.22
CA ASP A 112 -3.60 -2.98 -10.94
C ASP A 112 -2.36 -3.65 -10.36
N ARG A 113 -1.55 -4.31 -11.21
CA ARG A 113 -0.33 -4.98 -10.76
C ARG A 113 0.72 -3.98 -10.30
N ILE A 114 0.91 -2.91 -11.07
CA ILE A 114 1.87 -1.85 -10.72
C ILE A 114 1.42 -1.14 -9.45
N PHE A 115 0.13 -0.83 -9.35
CA PHE A 115 -0.44 -0.17 -8.18
C PHE A 115 -0.20 -1.01 -6.91
N LEU A 116 -0.44 -2.30 -6.98
CA LEU A 116 -0.27 -3.19 -5.84
C LEU A 116 1.19 -3.27 -5.39
N ASN A 117 2.14 -3.26 -6.34
CA ASN A 117 3.55 -3.18 -6.03
C ASN A 117 3.89 -1.87 -5.30
N ARG A 118 3.35 -0.75 -5.76
CA ARG A 118 3.57 0.56 -5.13
C ARG A 118 2.92 0.66 -3.76
N LEU A 119 1.82 -0.07 -3.51
CA LEU A 119 1.18 -0.09 -2.19
C LEU A 119 2.12 -0.62 -1.11
N SER A 120 2.86 -1.69 -1.39
CA SER A 120 3.80 -2.23 -0.41
C SER A 120 4.92 -1.25 -0.11
N ASP A 121 5.45 -0.59 -1.14
CA ASP A 121 6.49 0.44 -0.97
C ASP A 121 5.97 1.60 -0.14
N PHE A 122 4.74 2.02 -0.40
CA PHE A 122 4.12 3.13 0.34
C PHE A 122 3.94 2.76 1.82
N CYS A 123 3.50 1.54 2.11
CA CYS A 123 3.37 1.09 3.50
C CYS A 123 4.71 1.14 4.23
N PHE A 124 5.78 0.75 3.56
CA PHE A 124 7.12 0.82 4.12
C PHE A 124 7.52 2.27 4.44
N MET A 125 7.26 3.19 3.51
CA MET A 125 7.58 4.61 3.72
C MET A 125 6.74 5.21 4.83
N LEU A 126 5.46 4.86 4.92
CA LEU A 126 4.60 5.32 6.01
C LEU A 126 5.08 4.80 7.37
N MET A 127 5.54 3.56 7.42
CA MET A 127 6.12 3.00 8.63
C MET A 127 7.34 3.82 9.07
N ARG A 128 8.23 4.15 8.13
CA ARG A 128 9.40 4.97 8.42
C ARG A 128 9.00 6.36 8.91
N LEU A 129 8.00 6.97 8.27
CA LEU A 129 7.52 8.30 8.67
C LEU A 129 6.90 8.27 10.07
N GLU A 130 6.09 7.25 10.36
CA GLU A 130 5.48 7.08 11.68
C GLU A 130 6.54 6.92 12.77
N GLU A 131 7.59 6.16 12.47
CA GLU A 131 8.68 5.87 13.41
C GLU A 131 9.84 6.86 13.34
N ASN A 132 9.78 7.79 12.42
CA ASN A 132 10.79 8.82 12.18
C ASN A 132 12.19 8.22 11.99
N ARG A 133 12.26 7.22 11.18
CA ARG A 133 13.50 6.54 10.85
C ARG A 133 13.48 5.99 9.42
#